data_43c4a812e06b27a91278aa24302292e4
#
_entry.id   43c4a812e06b27a91278aa24302292e4
#
_cell.length_a   1.000
_cell.length_b   1.000
_cell.length_c   1.000
_cell.angle_alpha   90.00
_cell.angle_beta   90.00
_cell.angle_gamma   90.00
#
_symmetry.space_group_name_H-M   'P 1'
#
loop_
_entity.id
_entity.type
_entity.pdbx_description
1 polymer ?
#
loop_
_entity_poly.entity_id
_entity_poly.type
_entity_poly.pdbx_seq_one_letter_code
_entity_poly.pdbx_strand_id
1 'polypeptide(L)'
;MDAARDDLAFLPLGGTGEIGMNLNLYRCDGKWLAVDCGIGFGGSEHPEVDVMMADPSFIAERRDRLVGLVITHAHEDHIGAVAWLWPQLRCPVYATPFAAAVLRRKLGEVQLQGKVKLHVVAPGGEIDLPPFSLRFVRVAHSIPEAQALIVRTPHGTILHTGDFKLDPKPLVGPMTDEAALAQLGEEGVLAMICDSTNAMVEGHSGSEAEVRQSLSALIRGIRGRVAVTCFASNVARVESIAHAARDAGRSVALVGRSLRNLDAAARECGYLKNVPEFVPEDDAGSIPDDNLLILVTGSQGEPRSALARIAADSHPHISLGEGDTVIFSSRVIPGNERAIGTVQDNLVRRGVRLMTDADHLVHVSGHPARDELRKLYRLVKPRYAVPVHGEWRHLSAHAALAQEAGSTPLLLEDGDILQLAPGRAEVIDSAPVGRLVLDGTRLVPLTGRVLSARRRMLFNGVVVASVAVDEAGRLRGSPRISAPGLFEAEDPENDRIAGEFAAALGDLPAPLRRDDAALADAARAALRRAIGRRVQKRPLVDVHLLRV
;
A
#
# COMPACT_ATOMS: atom_id res chain seq x y z
N MET A 1 -23.01 2.29 22.26
CA MET A 1 -21.77 3.04 22.54
C MET A 1 -21.76 4.49 22.07
N ASP A 2 -22.89 5.17 22.05
CA ASP A 2 -23.03 6.49 21.40
C ASP A 2 -23.30 7.65 22.38
N ALA A 3 -23.13 7.45 23.67
CA ALA A 3 -23.16 8.57 24.61
C ALA A 3 -21.86 9.38 24.47
N ALA A 4 -21.97 10.71 24.51
CA ALA A 4 -20.83 11.61 24.64
C ALA A 4 -20.06 11.18 25.91
N ARG A 5 -18.99 10.41 25.76
CA ARG A 5 -18.06 10.10 26.84
C ARG A 5 -17.05 11.23 26.91
N ASP A 6 -16.86 11.73 28.08
CA ASP A 6 -15.81 12.71 28.42
C ASP A 6 -14.48 11.95 28.49
N ASP A 7 -13.94 11.57 27.33
CA ASP A 7 -12.79 10.68 27.20
C ASP A 7 -11.91 11.00 25.98
N LEU A 8 -10.68 10.47 26.05
CA LEU A 8 -9.73 10.44 24.95
C LEU A 8 -9.39 8.98 24.63
N ALA A 9 -9.59 8.56 23.39
CA ALA A 9 -9.27 7.21 22.94
C ALA A 9 -8.55 7.21 21.59
N PHE A 10 -7.77 6.16 21.35
CA PHE A 10 -7.10 5.83 20.10
C PHE A 10 -7.65 4.51 19.56
N LEU A 11 -7.81 4.43 18.22
CA LEU A 11 -8.31 3.26 17.52
C LEU A 11 -7.61 3.15 16.14
N PRO A 12 -6.71 2.19 15.95
CA PRO A 12 -6.22 1.87 14.61
C PRO A 12 -7.26 1.03 13.85
N LEU A 13 -7.55 1.37 12.61
CA LEU A 13 -8.33 0.54 11.67
C LEU A 13 -7.43 -0.16 10.66
N GLY A 14 -6.17 0.24 10.56
CA GLY A 14 -5.11 -0.31 9.73
C GLY A 14 -3.76 0.25 10.13
N GLY A 15 -2.69 -0.51 9.87
CA GLY A 15 -1.31 -0.13 10.17
C GLY A 15 -0.80 -0.60 11.53
N THR A 16 -1.53 -1.46 12.23
CA THR A 16 -1.10 -2.05 13.51
C THR A 16 -1.11 -3.57 13.41
N GLY A 17 0.05 -4.21 13.61
CA GLY A 17 0.25 -5.63 13.28
C GLY A 17 0.64 -5.88 11.81
N GLU A 18 0.76 -4.81 11.02
CA GLU A 18 1.19 -4.81 9.63
C GLU A 18 1.95 -3.51 9.29
N ILE A 19 2.64 -3.50 8.14
CA ILE A 19 3.26 -2.31 7.58
C ILE A 19 2.39 -1.84 6.41
N GLY A 20 1.94 -0.58 6.45
CA GLY A 20 1.04 -0.01 5.44
C GLY A 20 -0.41 0.10 5.88
N MET A 21 -1.29 0.50 4.95
CA MET A 21 -2.74 0.71 5.16
C MET A 21 -3.10 1.57 6.37
N ASN A 22 -2.26 2.56 6.70
CA ASN A 22 -2.44 3.38 7.89
C ASN A 22 -3.79 4.11 7.87
N LEU A 23 -4.61 3.86 8.89
CA LEU A 23 -5.85 4.57 9.16
C LEU A 23 -6.07 4.61 10.67
N ASN A 24 -5.66 5.70 11.29
CA ASN A 24 -5.66 5.87 12.72
C ASN A 24 -6.74 6.86 13.16
N LEU A 25 -7.52 6.52 14.17
CA LEU A 25 -8.62 7.34 14.68
C LEU A 25 -8.35 7.78 16.11
N TYR A 26 -8.67 9.03 16.39
CA TYR A 26 -8.71 9.60 17.73
C TYR A 26 -10.14 10.00 18.08
N ARG A 27 -10.60 9.63 19.27
CA ARG A 27 -11.88 10.08 19.81
C ARG A 27 -11.62 11.00 21.01
N CYS A 28 -12.27 12.17 20.99
CA CYS A 28 -12.32 13.06 22.13
C CYS A 28 -13.74 13.66 22.22
N ASP A 29 -14.36 13.56 23.39
CA ASP A 29 -15.69 14.09 23.68
C ASP A 29 -16.75 13.75 22.60
N GLY A 30 -16.70 12.51 22.12
CA GLY A 30 -17.61 12.00 21.10
C GLY A 30 -17.36 12.47 19.68
N LYS A 31 -16.33 13.29 19.40
CA LYS A 31 -15.84 13.65 18.08
C LYS A 31 -14.67 12.76 17.67
N TRP A 32 -14.52 12.57 16.38
CA TRP A 32 -13.47 11.74 15.79
C TRP A 32 -12.56 12.57 14.89
N LEU A 33 -11.27 12.26 14.96
CA LEU A 33 -10.23 12.75 14.04
C LEU A 33 -9.60 11.52 13.39
N ALA A 34 -9.42 11.53 12.07
CA ALA A 34 -8.66 10.52 11.35
C ALA A 34 -7.27 11.05 10.99
N VAL A 35 -6.27 10.19 11.13
CA VAL A 35 -4.89 10.46 10.71
C VAL A 35 -4.47 9.36 9.75
N ASP A 36 -4.10 9.79 8.55
CA ASP A 36 -3.75 8.98 7.38
C ASP A 36 -4.90 8.12 6.84
N CYS A 37 -4.76 7.72 5.60
CA CYS A 37 -5.72 6.87 4.89
C CYS A 37 -4.97 6.20 3.73
N GLY A 38 -4.25 5.13 4.05
CA GLY A 38 -3.28 4.49 3.19
C GLY A 38 -3.75 3.21 2.53
N ILE A 39 -2.96 2.75 1.56
CA ILE A 39 -3.14 1.45 0.92
C ILE A 39 -2.08 0.45 1.37
N GLY A 40 -2.37 -0.81 1.16
CA GLY A 40 -1.44 -1.93 1.16
C GLY A 40 -1.51 -2.71 -0.15
N PHE A 41 -0.67 -3.72 -0.27
CA PHE A 41 -0.58 -4.58 -1.45
C PHE A 41 -0.87 -6.04 -1.08
N GLY A 42 -1.41 -6.82 -2.01
CA GLY A 42 -1.83 -8.19 -1.75
C GLY A 42 -0.70 -9.18 -1.43
N GLY A 43 0.49 -8.92 -1.95
CA GLY A 43 1.64 -9.78 -1.73
C GLY A 43 1.43 -11.24 -2.16
N SER A 44 2.23 -12.15 -1.59
CA SER A 44 2.16 -13.58 -1.89
C SER A 44 0.92 -14.27 -1.29
N GLU A 45 0.34 -13.71 -0.25
CA GLU A 45 -0.86 -14.27 0.41
C GLU A 45 -2.13 -14.03 -0.42
N HIS A 46 -2.16 -12.94 -1.17
CA HIS A 46 -3.29 -12.52 -2.00
C HIS A 46 -2.84 -12.15 -3.41
N PRO A 47 -2.34 -13.11 -4.22
CA PRO A 47 -1.81 -12.82 -5.55
C PRO A 47 -2.88 -12.31 -6.54
N GLU A 48 -4.16 -12.46 -6.21
CA GLU A 48 -5.30 -11.93 -6.95
C GLU A 48 -5.62 -10.46 -6.62
N VAL A 49 -4.86 -9.85 -5.69
CA VAL A 49 -5.09 -8.49 -5.17
C VAL A 49 -3.90 -7.60 -5.50
N ASP A 50 -4.13 -6.54 -6.26
CA ASP A 50 -3.10 -5.52 -6.52
C ASP A 50 -3.02 -4.52 -5.34
N VAL A 51 -4.17 -3.98 -4.93
CA VAL A 51 -4.27 -2.92 -3.92
C VAL A 51 -5.39 -3.22 -2.93
N MET A 52 -5.10 -3.03 -1.65
CA MET A 52 -6.08 -3.13 -0.57
C MET A 52 -5.99 -1.95 0.38
N MET A 53 -7.02 -1.74 1.18
CA MET A 53 -7.13 -0.65 2.14
C MET A 53 -7.99 -1.08 3.34
N ALA A 54 -7.83 -0.40 4.46
CA ALA A 54 -8.66 -0.65 5.64
C ALA A 54 -10.14 -0.37 5.35
N ASP A 55 -11.04 -1.18 5.92
CA ASP A 55 -12.48 -0.94 5.82
C ASP A 55 -12.87 0.24 6.75
N PRO A 56 -13.35 1.36 6.19
CA PRO A 56 -13.69 2.54 6.97
C PRO A 56 -15.09 2.47 7.58
N SER A 57 -15.83 1.36 7.46
CA SER A 57 -17.27 1.27 7.81
C SER A 57 -17.55 1.78 9.22
N PHE A 58 -16.70 1.44 10.19
CA PHE A 58 -16.85 1.92 11.58
C PHE A 58 -16.94 3.45 11.66
N ILE A 59 -16.03 4.16 10.99
CA ILE A 59 -16.01 5.65 11.04
C ILE A 59 -16.96 6.26 10.01
N ALA A 60 -17.23 5.58 8.90
CA ALA A 60 -18.19 6.03 7.89
C ALA A 60 -19.62 6.10 8.45
N GLU A 61 -20.00 5.17 9.34
CA GLU A 61 -21.28 5.22 10.07
C GLU A 61 -21.36 6.39 11.06
N ARG A 62 -20.21 6.95 11.46
CA ARG A 62 -20.05 8.06 12.43
C ARG A 62 -19.52 9.33 11.80
N ARG A 63 -19.59 9.44 10.47
CA ARG A 63 -19.00 10.56 9.70
C ARG A 63 -19.47 11.94 10.13
N ASP A 64 -20.69 12.07 10.67
CA ASP A 64 -21.21 13.33 11.19
C ASP A 64 -20.45 13.83 12.44
N ARG A 65 -19.69 12.94 13.07
CA ARG A 65 -18.81 13.24 14.20
C ARG A 65 -17.34 13.30 13.79
N LEU A 66 -16.99 12.98 12.53
CA LEU A 66 -15.62 13.03 12.00
C LEU A 66 -15.29 14.47 11.60
N VAL A 67 -14.42 15.11 12.39
CA VAL A 67 -14.06 16.53 12.19
C VAL A 67 -13.09 16.75 11.03
N GLY A 68 -12.30 15.75 10.68
CA GLY A 68 -11.37 15.82 9.56
C GLY A 68 -10.48 14.58 9.42
N LEU A 69 -9.81 14.52 8.28
CA LEU A 69 -8.73 13.58 7.96
C LEU A 69 -7.45 14.39 7.78
N VAL A 70 -6.42 14.09 8.55
CA VAL A 70 -5.10 14.74 8.49
C VAL A 70 -4.10 13.77 7.88
N ILE A 71 -3.36 14.22 6.88
CA ILE A 71 -2.33 13.43 6.19
C ILE A 71 -0.95 13.86 6.70
N THR A 72 -0.20 12.91 7.24
CA THR A 72 1.15 13.14 7.77
C THR A 72 2.16 13.37 6.64
N HIS A 73 2.07 12.59 5.57
CA HIS A 73 2.95 12.69 4.39
C HIS A 73 2.36 11.97 3.17
N ALA A 74 3.05 12.02 2.03
CA ALA A 74 2.50 11.61 0.74
C ALA A 74 2.86 10.18 0.27
N HIS A 75 3.33 9.29 1.16
CA HIS A 75 3.50 7.88 0.80
C HIS A 75 2.16 7.16 0.60
N GLU A 76 2.15 6.16 -0.25
CA GLU A 76 0.92 5.44 -0.63
C GLU A 76 0.22 4.77 0.55
N ASP A 77 0.97 4.26 1.49
CA ASP A 77 0.49 3.62 2.72
C ASP A 77 -0.06 4.60 3.77
N HIS A 78 -0.03 5.92 3.46
CA HIS A 78 -0.62 7.01 4.26
C HIS A 78 -1.68 7.83 3.51
N ILE A 79 -1.56 7.98 2.17
CA ILE A 79 -2.46 8.83 1.38
C ILE A 79 -3.24 8.06 0.29
N GLY A 80 -2.78 6.85 -0.06
CA GLY A 80 -3.21 6.15 -1.27
C GLY A 80 -4.69 5.78 -1.32
N ALA A 81 -5.31 5.54 -0.16
CA ALA A 81 -6.73 5.17 -0.07
C ALA A 81 -7.68 6.36 -0.03
N VAL A 82 -7.19 7.60 0.17
CA VAL A 82 -8.05 8.79 0.31
C VAL A 82 -9.02 8.92 -0.86
N ALA A 83 -8.53 8.78 -2.10
CA ALA A 83 -9.36 8.91 -3.30
C ALA A 83 -10.49 7.85 -3.38
N TRP A 84 -10.29 6.70 -2.78
CA TRP A 84 -11.24 5.59 -2.80
C TRP A 84 -12.20 5.58 -1.62
N LEU A 85 -11.72 5.96 -0.42
CA LEU A 85 -12.50 5.90 0.81
C LEU A 85 -13.21 7.21 1.15
N TRP A 86 -12.73 8.36 0.64
CA TRP A 86 -13.35 9.66 0.93
C TRP A 86 -14.85 9.73 0.59
N PRO A 87 -15.39 9.09 -0.47
CA PRO A 87 -16.83 9.08 -0.72
C PRO A 87 -17.69 8.55 0.44
N GLN A 88 -17.09 7.70 1.30
CA GLN A 88 -17.74 7.19 2.51
C GLN A 88 -17.52 8.11 3.71
N LEU A 89 -16.33 8.70 3.84
CA LEU A 89 -15.93 9.57 4.96
C LEU A 89 -16.52 10.98 4.87
N ARG A 90 -16.46 11.61 3.70
CA ARG A 90 -17.01 12.95 3.38
C ARG A 90 -16.59 14.05 4.34
N CYS A 91 -15.41 13.95 4.93
CA CYS A 91 -14.85 14.94 5.83
C CYS A 91 -13.89 15.90 5.10
N PRO A 92 -13.54 17.06 5.70
CA PRO A 92 -12.42 17.89 5.24
C PRO A 92 -11.10 17.11 5.34
N VAL A 93 -10.17 17.36 4.39
CA VAL A 93 -8.84 16.75 4.36
C VAL A 93 -7.79 17.85 4.55
N TYR A 94 -6.83 17.61 5.41
CA TYR A 94 -5.74 18.53 5.75
C TYR A 94 -4.41 17.89 5.38
N ALA A 95 -3.60 18.58 4.59
CA ALA A 95 -2.34 18.05 4.09
C ALA A 95 -1.32 19.17 3.85
N THR A 96 -0.02 18.84 3.87
CA THR A 96 1.04 19.79 3.48
C THR A 96 0.97 20.07 1.97
N PRO A 97 1.63 21.15 1.47
CA PRO A 97 1.61 21.49 0.05
C PRO A 97 1.96 20.31 -0.86
N PHE A 98 3.02 19.56 -0.54
CA PHE A 98 3.44 18.42 -1.35
C PHE A 98 2.42 17.27 -1.31
N ALA A 99 1.96 16.89 -0.14
CA ALA A 99 0.91 15.87 -0.01
C ALA A 99 -0.38 16.28 -0.72
N ALA A 100 -0.76 17.57 -0.64
CA ALA A 100 -1.92 18.12 -1.35
C ALA A 100 -1.74 18.08 -2.87
N ALA A 101 -0.53 18.35 -3.40
CA ALA A 101 -0.24 18.27 -4.83
C ALA A 101 -0.35 16.82 -5.35
N VAL A 102 0.14 15.84 -4.57
CA VAL A 102 -0.01 14.40 -4.87
C VAL A 102 -1.48 14.00 -4.81
N LEU A 103 -2.19 14.41 -3.75
CA LEU A 103 -3.60 14.05 -3.57
C LEU A 103 -4.51 14.63 -4.67
N ARG A 104 -4.27 15.87 -5.12
CA ARG A 104 -5.05 16.45 -6.23
C ARG A 104 -4.96 15.61 -7.50
N ARG A 105 -3.78 15.05 -7.81
CA ARG A 105 -3.59 14.16 -8.97
C ARG A 105 -4.39 12.87 -8.80
N LYS A 106 -4.30 12.23 -7.63
CA LYS A 106 -5.07 11.02 -7.31
C LYS A 106 -6.58 11.24 -7.37
N LEU A 107 -7.07 12.36 -6.83
CA LEU A 107 -8.48 12.74 -6.90
C LEU A 107 -8.94 13.00 -8.33
N GLY A 108 -8.04 13.53 -9.19
CA GLY A 108 -8.30 13.70 -10.62
C GLY A 108 -8.52 12.37 -11.34
N GLU A 109 -7.74 11.35 -11.04
CA GLU A 109 -7.85 10.01 -11.64
C GLU A 109 -9.23 9.35 -11.39
N VAL A 110 -9.87 9.65 -10.25
CA VAL A 110 -11.19 9.11 -9.86
C VAL A 110 -12.32 10.14 -9.95
N GLN A 111 -12.12 11.27 -10.63
CA GLN A 111 -13.13 12.33 -10.86
C GLN A 111 -13.70 12.94 -9.56
N LEU A 112 -12.89 13.00 -8.52
CA LEU A 112 -13.22 13.67 -7.24
C LEU A 112 -12.57 15.04 -7.09
N GLN A 113 -11.85 15.54 -8.09
CA GLN A 113 -11.26 16.86 -8.08
C GLN A 113 -12.34 17.94 -7.87
N GLY A 114 -12.09 18.86 -6.93
CA GLY A 114 -13.04 19.92 -6.56
C GLY A 114 -14.19 19.46 -5.66
N LYS A 115 -14.40 18.16 -5.43
CA LYS A 115 -15.43 17.65 -4.51
C LYS A 115 -14.89 17.53 -3.07
N VAL A 116 -13.61 17.20 -2.92
CA VAL A 116 -12.94 17.07 -1.63
C VAL A 116 -12.54 18.46 -1.14
N LYS A 117 -12.97 18.81 0.07
CA LYS A 117 -12.54 20.04 0.74
C LYS A 117 -11.12 19.82 1.28
N LEU A 118 -10.13 20.13 0.44
CA LEU A 118 -8.71 19.96 0.74
C LEU A 118 -8.13 21.28 1.27
N HIS A 119 -7.69 21.28 2.52
CA HIS A 119 -7.00 22.36 3.18
C HIS A 119 -5.50 22.14 3.15
N VAL A 120 -4.76 23.12 2.65
CA VAL A 120 -3.29 23.07 2.62
C VAL A 120 -2.77 23.73 3.89
N VAL A 121 -1.99 22.99 4.67
CA VAL A 121 -1.38 23.43 5.91
C VAL A 121 0.14 23.54 5.70
N ALA A 122 0.72 24.67 6.07
CA ALA A 122 2.17 24.83 5.96
C ALA A 122 2.91 23.83 6.87
N PRO A 123 4.06 23.28 6.46
CA PRO A 123 4.88 22.45 7.34
C PRO A 123 5.22 23.19 8.65
N GLY A 124 4.94 22.56 9.80
CA GLY A 124 5.04 23.19 11.11
C GLY A 124 3.86 24.07 11.51
N GLY A 125 2.79 24.13 10.69
CA GLY A 125 1.57 24.92 10.95
C GLY A 125 0.66 24.28 11.99
N GLU A 126 -0.40 25.01 12.35
CA GLU A 126 -1.39 24.59 13.33
C GLU A 126 -2.80 24.63 12.72
N ILE A 127 -3.68 23.77 13.20
CA ILE A 127 -5.11 23.75 12.86
C ILE A 127 -5.94 23.42 14.10
N ASP A 128 -7.09 24.07 14.21
CA ASP A 128 -8.05 23.80 15.27
C ASP A 128 -9.28 23.09 14.72
N LEU A 129 -9.54 21.90 15.25
CA LEU A 129 -10.67 21.04 14.94
C LEU A 129 -11.35 20.59 16.25
N PRO A 130 -12.01 21.49 16.96
CA PRO A 130 -12.49 21.22 18.31
C PRO A 130 -13.22 19.87 18.42
N PRO A 131 -12.87 19.05 19.47
CA PRO A 131 -12.04 19.33 20.64
C PRO A 131 -10.53 19.12 20.44
N PHE A 132 -10.06 18.91 19.21
CA PHE A 132 -8.64 18.72 18.90
C PHE A 132 -7.99 20.03 18.45
N SER A 133 -6.81 20.35 19.00
CA SER A 133 -5.88 21.36 18.45
C SER A 133 -4.62 20.63 17.98
N LEU A 134 -4.25 20.82 16.72
CA LEU A 134 -3.19 20.08 16.07
C LEU A 134 -2.05 21.02 15.69
N ARG A 135 -0.82 20.60 15.98
CA ARG A 135 0.40 21.23 15.49
C ARG A 135 1.21 20.23 14.68
N PHE A 136 1.57 20.60 13.47
CA PHE A 136 2.49 19.84 12.63
C PHE A 136 3.92 20.08 13.11
N VAL A 137 4.71 19.01 13.21
CA VAL A 137 6.14 19.06 13.56
C VAL A 137 6.92 18.44 12.43
N ARG A 138 7.83 19.18 11.84
CA ARG A 138 8.65 18.71 10.72
C ARG A 138 9.52 17.54 11.16
N VAL A 139 9.48 16.46 10.39
CA VAL A 139 10.35 15.29 10.55
C VAL A 139 11.04 14.98 9.22
N ALA A 140 12.27 14.48 9.28
CA ALA A 140 12.94 13.94 8.11
C ALA A 140 12.37 12.56 7.79
N HIS A 141 12.19 12.30 6.50
CA HIS A 141 11.75 10.99 5.98
C HIS A 141 12.28 10.84 4.54
N SER A 142 11.88 9.80 3.82
CA SER A 142 12.27 9.60 2.41
C SER A 142 11.44 10.41 1.41
N ILE A 143 10.48 11.20 1.87
CA ILE A 143 9.59 12.05 1.06
C ILE A 143 9.54 13.47 1.65
N PRO A 144 9.36 14.53 0.83
CA PRO A 144 9.28 15.90 1.33
C PRO A 144 8.10 16.13 2.28
N GLU A 145 8.28 17.08 3.19
CA GLU A 145 7.24 17.62 4.07
C GLU A 145 6.56 16.59 4.98
N ALA A 146 7.24 15.51 5.34
CA ALA A 146 6.74 14.60 6.37
C ALA A 146 6.58 15.33 7.71
N GLN A 147 5.48 15.05 8.42
CA GLN A 147 5.11 15.70 9.68
C GLN A 147 4.74 14.67 10.73
N ALA A 148 5.26 14.85 11.94
CA ALA A 148 4.61 14.35 13.14
C ALA A 148 3.49 15.31 13.56
N LEU A 149 2.51 14.81 14.30
CA LEU A 149 1.36 15.58 14.77
C LEU A 149 1.35 15.63 16.29
N ILE A 150 1.38 16.83 16.87
CA ILE A 150 1.04 17.04 18.27
C ILE A 150 -0.47 17.25 18.30
N VAL A 151 -1.18 16.33 18.94
CA VAL A 151 -2.64 16.36 19.11
C VAL A 151 -2.93 16.76 20.55
N ARG A 152 -3.35 18.01 20.76
CA ARG A 152 -3.78 18.52 22.06
C ARG A 152 -5.28 18.39 22.21
N THR A 153 -5.69 17.92 23.39
CA THR A 153 -7.10 17.76 23.78
C THR A 153 -7.27 18.21 25.23
N PRO A 154 -8.51 18.42 25.72
CA PRO A 154 -8.76 18.69 27.13
C PRO A 154 -8.26 17.57 28.08
N HIS A 155 -8.09 16.36 27.58
CA HIS A 155 -7.73 15.19 28.38
C HIS A 155 -6.23 14.82 28.32
N GLY A 156 -5.44 15.52 27.50
CA GLY A 156 -4.01 15.30 27.39
C GLY A 156 -3.46 15.51 25.99
N THR A 157 -2.14 15.48 25.89
CA THR A 157 -1.39 15.68 24.65
C THR A 157 -0.85 14.36 24.12
N ILE A 158 -1.05 14.09 22.84
CA ILE A 158 -0.54 12.93 22.13
C ILE A 158 0.47 13.40 21.08
N LEU A 159 1.55 12.65 20.91
CA LEU A 159 2.42 12.73 19.73
C LEU A 159 2.12 11.56 18.82
N HIS A 160 1.68 11.82 17.59
CA HIS A 160 1.62 10.84 16.49
C HIS A 160 2.79 11.10 15.56
N THR A 161 3.76 10.18 15.50
CA THR A 161 5.02 10.46 14.80
C THR A 161 4.86 10.51 13.28
N GLY A 162 3.85 9.82 12.72
CA GLY A 162 3.93 9.40 11.33
C GLY A 162 5.22 8.63 11.10
N ASP A 163 5.68 8.58 9.87
CA ASP A 163 6.97 8.01 9.53
C ASP A 163 8.08 9.06 9.63
N PHE A 164 9.19 8.69 10.24
CA PHE A 164 10.28 9.63 10.49
C PHE A 164 11.65 8.96 10.54
N LYS A 165 12.68 9.78 10.47
CA LYS A 165 14.05 9.44 10.88
C LYS A 165 14.77 10.67 11.42
N LEU A 166 15.93 10.48 12.03
CA LEU A 166 16.77 11.58 12.52
C LEU A 166 17.99 11.76 11.61
N ASP A 167 17.75 12.07 10.33
CA ASP A 167 18.83 12.31 9.36
C ASP A 167 19.50 13.67 9.61
N PRO A 168 20.80 13.72 9.90
CA PRO A 168 21.52 14.98 10.11
C PRO A 168 21.76 15.76 8.82
N LYS A 169 21.55 15.16 7.65
CA LYS A 169 21.74 15.78 6.33
C LYS A 169 20.69 15.28 5.32
N PRO A 170 19.40 15.64 5.50
CA PRO A 170 18.28 15.11 4.70
C PRO A 170 18.31 15.80 3.37
N LEU A 171 19.02 16.05 2.55
CA LEU A 171 19.14 16.69 1.23
C LEU A 171 17.90 17.43 0.73
N VAL A 172 16.69 16.90 1.00
CA VAL A 172 15.41 17.52 0.61
C VAL A 172 14.59 17.79 1.87
N GLY A 173 14.22 19.06 2.07
CA GLY A 173 13.55 19.52 3.28
C GLY A 173 14.48 19.76 4.47
N PRO A 174 13.94 20.22 5.59
CA PRO A 174 14.70 20.45 6.81
C PRO A 174 14.95 19.17 7.61
N MET A 175 15.90 19.23 8.54
CA MET A 175 16.06 18.21 9.58
C MET A 175 14.81 18.11 10.46
N THR A 176 14.67 16.99 11.15
CA THR A 176 13.66 16.80 12.20
C THR A 176 13.79 17.89 13.25
N ASP A 177 12.66 18.49 13.63
CA ASP A 177 12.60 19.57 14.61
C ASP A 177 12.71 19.01 16.04
N GLU A 178 13.92 18.59 16.40
CA GLU A 178 14.21 18.00 17.72
C GLU A 178 13.95 19.01 18.86
N ALA A 179 14.05 20.32 18.60
CA ALA A 179 13.77 21.34 19.59
C ALA A 179 12.28 21.38 19.95
N ALA A 180 11.40 21.31 18.95
CA ALA A 180 9.96 21.22 19.17
C ALA A 180 9.57 19.93 19.92
N LEU A 181 10.22 18.81 19.60
CA LEU A 181 9.99 17.53 20.29
C LEU A 181 10.48 17.57 21.76
N ALA A 182 11.63 18.18 22.02
CA ALA A 182 12.13 18.35 23.37
C ALA A 182 11.24 19.29 24.21
N GLN A 183 10.79 20.41 23.63
CA GLN A 183 9.83 21.31 24.26
C GLN A 183 8.54 20.56 24.62
N LEU A 184 8.01 19.76 23.69
CA LEU A 184 6.82 18.93 23.93
C LEU A 184 7.01 17.98 25.12
N GLY A 185 8.20 17.36 25.23
CA GLY A 185 8.55 16.50 26.36
C GLY A 185 8.54 17.21 27.71
N GLU A 186 8.94 18.50 27.75
CA GLU A 186 8.85 19.30 28.97
C GLU A 186 7.41 19.77 29.30
N GLU A 187 6.56 19.94 28.28
CA GLU A 187 5.13 20.23 28.46
C GLU A 187 4.35 19.01 28.98
N GLY A 188 4.83 17.79 28.73
CA GLY A 188 4.25 16.52 29.13
C GLY A 188 3.43 15.86 28.03
N VAL A 189 3.74 14.59 27.77
CA VAL A 189 3.10 13.76 26.72
C VAL A 189 2.39 12.57 27.36
N LEU A 190 1.07 12.53 27.18
CA LEU A 190 0.25 11.42 27.67
C LEU A 190 0.57 10.11 26.93
N ALA A 191 0.60 10.17 25.61
CA ALA A 191 0.89 9.00 24.76
C ALA A 191 1.68 9.39 23.50
N MET A 192 2.53 8.48 23.04
CA MET A 192 3.22 8.58 21.77
C MET A 192 2.81 7.37 20.89
N ILE A 193 2.16 7.66 19.76
CA ILE A 193 1.82 6.70 18.73
C ILE A 193 2.97 6.74 17.72
N CYS A 194 3.74 5.65 17.59
CA CYS A 194 5.08 5.73 17.01
C CYS A 194 5.36 4.62 16.00
N ASP A 195 5.98 5.00 14.87
CA ASP A 195 6.52 4.13 13.82
C ASP A 195 7.46 3.05 14.41
N SER A 196 7.22 1.80 14.01
CA SER A 196 7.97 0.63 14.48
C SER A 196 8.73 -0.11 13.38
N THR A 197 8.69 0.37 12.15
CA THR A 197 9.19 -0.36 10.95
C THR A 197 10.61 -0.88 11.12
N ASN A 198 11.51 -0.11 11.73
CA ASN A 198 12.90 -0.51 11.97
C ASN A 198 13.24 -0.72 13.47
N ALA A 199 12.26 -0.97 14.33
CA ALA A 199 12.49 -1.20 15.75
C ALA A 199 13.40 -2.39 16.08
N MET A 200 13.65 -3.28 15.10
CA MET A 200 14.57 -4.40 15.19
C MET A 200 15.97 -4.10 14.64
N VAL A 201 16.19 -2.93 14.01
CA VAL A 201 17.46 -2.55 13.38
C VAL A 201 18.30 -1.77 14.38
N GLU A 202 19.49 -2.28 14.71
CA GLU A 202 20.43 -1.59 15.60
C GLU A 202 21.07 -0.38 14.92
N GLY A 203 21.54 0.60 15.72
CA GLY A 203 22.22 1.80 15.25
C GLY A 203 21.27 2.84 14.66
N HIS A 204 21.68 3.41 13.53
CA HIS A 204 21.01 4.52 12.85
C HIS A 204 20.56 4.14 11.43
N SER A 205 19.55 4.85 10.94
CA SER A 205 18.98 4.64 9.58
C SER A 205 19.91 5.09 8.44
N GLY A 206 20.95 5.87 8.74
CA GLY A 206 21.87 6.45 7.75
C GLY A 206 21.36 7.75 7.11
N SER A 207 22.21 8.40 6.31
CA SER A 207 21.91 9.70 5.68
C SER A 207 21.79 9.62 4.17
N GLU A 208 20.81 10.32 3.59
CA GLU A 208 20.66 10.49 2.14
C GLU A 208 21.89 11.16 1.50
N ALA A 209 22.63 12.00 2.25
CA ALA A 209 23.87 12.59 1.78
C ALA A 209 24.97 11.56 1.53
N GLU A 210 25.07 10.52 2.32
CA GLU A 210 26.02 9.42 2.14
C GLU A 210 25.68 8.60 0.89
N VAL A 211 24.37 8.33 0.68
CA VAL A 211 23.90 7.65 -0.54
C VAL A 211 24.21 8.48 -1.78
N ARG A 212 24.00 9.81 -1.75
CA ARG A 212 24.37 10.71 -2.87
C ARG A 212 25.84 10.60 -3.21
N GLN A 213 26.72 10.61 -2.21
CA GLN A 213 28.18 10.48 -2.43
C GLN A 213 28.53 9.14 -3.06
N SER A 214 27.96 8.06 -2.54
CA SER A 214 28.18 6.71 -3.06
C SER A 214 27.69 6.56 -4.51
N LEU A 215 26.45 6.98 -4.80
CA LEU A 215 25.89 6.94 -6.15
C LEU A 215 26.72 7.77 -7.14
N SER A 216 27.18 8.96 -6.74
CA SER A 216 28.03 9.80 -7.58
C SER A 216 29.37 9.12 -7.92
N ALA A 217 29.98 8.44 -6.94
CA ALA A 217 31.21 7.69 -7.15
C ALA A 217 31.00 6.49 -8.07
N LEU A 218 29.93 5.72 -7.86
CA LEU A 218 29.59 4.54 -8.66
C LEU A 218 29.28 4.91 -10.11
N ILE A 219 28.37 5.86 -10.34
CA ILE A 219 27.89 6.23 -11.68
C ILE A 219 29.01 6.82 -12.54
N ARG A 220 29.93 7.57 -11.93
CA ARG A 220 31.10 8.13 -12.65
C ARG A 220 32.03 7.05 -13.21
N GLY A 221 32.11 5.89 -12.56
CA GLY A 221 32.99 4.78 -12.95
C GLY A 221 32.37 3.82 -13.97
N ILE A 222 31.11 3.98 -14.33
CA ILE A 222 30.38 3.05 -15.20
C ILE A 222 30.47 3.51 -16.66
N ARG A 223 30.78 2.60 -17.57
CA ARG A 223 30.62 2.74 -19.01
C ARG A 223 29.32 2.08 -19.44
N GLY A 224 28.78 2.48 -20.63
CA GLY A 224 27.48 2.01 -21.09
C GLY A 224 26.32 2.71 -20.40
N ARG A 225 25.11 2.26 -20.65
CA ARG A 225 23.89 2.82 -20.02
C ARG A 225 23.83 2.45 -18.54
N VAL A 226 23.34 3.38 -17.76
CA VAL A 226 23.07 3.17 -16.34
C VAL A 226 21.57 3.30 -16.12
N ALA A 227 20.93 2.26 -15.59
CA ALA A 227 19.59 2.37 -15.07
C ALA A 227 19.64 2.36 -13.53
N VAL A 228 18.88 3.26 -12.90
CA VAL A 228 18.74 3.29 -11.44
C VAL A 228 17.26 3.14 -11.11
N THR A 229 16.94 2.12 -10.31
CA THR A 229 15.58 1.95 -9.78
C THR A 229 15.53 2.32 -8.32
N CYS A 230 14.49 3.04 -7.92
CA CYS A 230 14.24 3.45 -6.54
C CYS A 230 12.74 3.57 -6.28
N PHE A 231 12.35 3.77 -5.03
CA PHE A 231 10.98 4.16 -4.71
C PHE A 231 10.66 5.49 -5.37
N ALA A 232 9.60 5.51 -6.18
CA ALA A 232 9.20 6.70 -6.92
C ALA A 232 8.95 7.91 -5.99
N SER A 233 8.51 7.67 -4.77
CA SER A 233 8.21 8.68 -3.76
C SER A 233 9.46 9.32 -3.12
N ASN A 234 10.64 8.72 -3.25
CA ASN A 234 11.86 9.27 -2.65
C ASN A 234 12.47 10.40 -3.52
N VAL A 235 11.93 11.62 -3.35
CA VAL A 235 12.38 12.83 -4.07
C VAL A 235 13.86 13.14 -3.82
N ALA A 236 14.37 12.89 -2.61
CA ALA A 236 15.78 13.08 -2.28
C ALA A 236 16.68 12.13 -3.08
N ARG A 237 16.23 10.90 -3.33
CA ARG A 237 16.92 9.92 -4.14
C ARG A 237 16.88 10.30 -5.62
N VAL A 238 15.73 10.75 -6.14
CA VAL A 238 15.58 11.27 -7.50
C VAL A 238 16.54 12.44 -7.73
N GLU A 239 16.59 13.39 -6.81
CA GLU A 239 17.53 14.52 -6.87
C GLU A 239 19.00 14.05 -6.84
N SER A 240 19.33 13.13 -5.94
CA SER A 240 20.69 12.58 -5.81
C SER A 240 21.15 11.87 -7.08
N ILE A 241 20.27 11.06 -7.69
CA ILE A 241 20.56 10.37 -8.95
C ILE A 241 20.76 11.39 -10.09
N ALA A 242 19.91 12.41 -10.18
CA ALA A 242 20.01 13.43 -11.21
C ALA A 242 21.34 14.24 -11.09
N HIS A 243 21.75 14.57 -9.86
CA HIS A 243 23.04 15.21 -9.62
C HIS A 243 24.21 14.29 -9.98
N ALA A 244 24.17 13.02 -9.58
CA ALA A 244 25.21 12.05 -9.91
C ALA A 244 25.34 11.83 -11.43
N ALA A 245 24.21 11.80 -12.14
CA ALA A 245 24.18 11.73 -13.60
C ALA A 245 24.83 12.96 -14.25
N ARG A 246 24.42 14.16 -13.84
CA ARG A 246 25.00 15.42 -14.34
C ARG A 246 26.51 15.48 -14.12
N ASP A 247 26.97 15.10 -12.91
CA ASP A 247 28.40 15.11 -12.57
C ASP A 247 29.22 14.07 -13.35
N ALA A 248 28.54 13.06 -13.92
CA ALA A 248 29.10 12.05 -14.83
C ALA A 248 28.86 12.37 -16.30
N GLY A 249 28.34 13.57 -16.66
CA GLY A 249 28.07 13.96 -18.04
C GLY A 249 26.88 13.21 -18.69
N ARG A 250 25.94 12.70 -17.89
CA ARG A 250 24.81 11.92 -18.39
C ARG A 250 23.50 12.71 -18.31
N SER A 251 22.68 12.60 -19.36
CA SER A 251 21.28 13.01 -19.36
C SER A 251 20.42 11.95 -18.66
N VAL A 252 19.36 12.37 -17.97
CA VAL A 252 18.47 11.47 -17.23
C VAL A 252 17.16 11.31 -17.98
N ALA A 253 16.82 10.08 -18.38
CA ALA A 253 15.49 9.72 -18.85
C ALA A 253 14.64 9.21 -17.68
N LEU A 254 13.42 9.76 -17.52
CA LEU A 254 12.50 9.41 -16.45
C LEU A 254 11.45 8.43 -16.98
N VAL A 255 11.47 7.18 -16.47
CA VAL A 255 10.69 6.07 -17.01
C VAL A 255 9.74 5.49 -15.97
N GLY A 256 8.45 5.62 -16.27
CA GLY A 256 7.37 5.16 -15.43
C GLY A 256 6.46 6.29 -14.93
N ARG A 257 5.15 5.99 -14.92
CA ARG A 257 4.10 6.98 -14.64
C ARG A 257 4.18 7.58 -13.23
N SER A 258 4.45 6.77 -12.22
CA SER A 258 4.54 7.24 -10.82
C SER A 258 5.69 8.23 -10.62
N LEU A 259 6.86 7.98 -11.23
CA LEU A 259 7.98 8.91 -11.21
C LEU A 259 7.63 10.25 -11.87
N ARG A 260 6.96 10.23 -13.03
CA ARG A 260 6.52 11.46 -13.73
C ARG A 260 5.50 12.26 -12.90
N ASN A 261 4.53 11.58 -12.29
CA ASN A 261 3.55 12.24 -11.43
C ASN A 261 4.20 12.89 -10.22
N LEU A 262 5.20 12.23 -9.65
CA LEU A 262 5.90 12.72 -8.48
C LEU A 262 6.87 13.86 -8.80
N ASP A 263 7.60 13.77 -9.93
CA ASP A 263 8.43 14.88 -10.44
C ASP A 263 7.59 16.14 -10.64
N ALA A 264 6.44 16.01 -11.31
CA ALA A 264 5.52 17.12 -11.51
C ALA A 264 5.01 17.71 -10.18
N ALA A 265 4.68 16.90 -9.18
CA ALA A 265 4.27 17.37 -7.86
C ALA A 265 5.44 18.05 -7.12
N ALA A 266 6.64 17.49 -7.19
CA ALA A 266 7.84 18.04 -6.57
C ALA A 266 8.20 19.41 -7.15
N ARG A 267 8.20 19.55 -8.47
CA ARG A 267 8.47 20.84 -9.14
C ARG A 267 7.38 21.88 -8.84
N GLU A 268 6.10 21.51 -8.82
CA GLU A 268 4.99 22.39 -8.41
C GLU A 268 5.21 22.98 -7.01
N CYS A 269 5.73 22.18 -6.08
CA CYS A 269 6.02 22.59 -4.70
C CYS A 269 7.40 23.23 -4.51
N GLY A 270 8.15 23.42 -5.61
CA GLY A 270 9.45 24.08 -5.58
C GLY A 270 10.64 23.20 -5.20
N TYR A 271 10.45 21.88 -5.18
CA TYR A 271 11.53 20.90 -5.11
C TYR A 271 12.14 20.67 -6.50
N LEU A 272 13.29 20.01 -6.56
CA LEU A 272 14.01 19.69 -7.82
C LEU A 272 14.36 20.91 -8.70
N LYS A 273 14.42 22.14 -8.13
CA LYS A 273 14.71 23.39 -8.88
C LYS A 273 16.07 23.37 -9.59
N ASN A 274 17.06 22.69 -8.98
CA ASN A 274 18.43 22.61 -9.48
C ASN A 274 18.69 21.33 -10.31
N VAL A 275 17.63 20.57 -10.57
CA VAL A 275 17.68 19.38 -11.43
C VAL A 275 17.20 19.77 -12.81
N PRO A 276 18.00 19.48 -13.87
CA PRO A 276 17.56 19.69 -15.25
C PRO A 276 16.24 18.98 -15.56
N GLU A 277 15.56 19.40 -16.61
CA GLU A 277 14.42 18.65 -17.12
C GLU A 277 14.85 17.25 -17.53
N PHE A 278 14.01 16.28 -17.23
CA PHE A 278 14.24 14.89 -17.59
C PHE A 278 13.90 14.66 -19.06
N VAL A 279 14.68 13.82 -19.71
CA VAL A 279 14.43 13.39 -21.09
C VAL A 279 13.18 12.49 -21.11
N PRO A 280 12.24 12.70 -22.05
CA PRO A 280 11.13 11.78 -22.26
C PRO A 280 11.62 10.36 -22.58
N GLU A 281 10.87 9.34 -22.15
CA GLU A 281 11.26 7.95 -22.38
C GLU A 281 11.37 7.58 -23.87
N ASP A 282 10.58 8.24 -24.73
CA ASP A 282 10.56 8.05 -26.19
C ASP A 282 11.86 8.54 -26.84
N ASP A 283 12.50 9.55 -26.26
CA ASP A 283 13.73 10.16 -26.76
C ASP A 283 14.99 9.51 -26.19
N ALA A 284 14.89 8.63 -25.19
CA ALA A 284 16.03 8.01 -24.53
C ALA A 284 16.94 7.24 -25.51
N GLY A 285 16.37 6.60 -26.53
CA GLY A 285 17.11 5.85 -27.55
C GLY A 285 17.98 6.71 -28.47
N SER A 286 17.82 8.03 -28.49
CA SER A 286 18.62 8.96 -29.28
C SER A 286 19.93 9.41 -28.58
N ILE A 287 20.08 9.09 -27.29
CA ILE A 287 21.20 9.48 -26.45
C ILE A 287 22.27 8.38 -26.50
N PRO A 288 23.56 8.71 -26.73
CA PRO A 288 24.63 7.73 -26.67
C PRO A 288 24.68 7.02 -25.33
N ASP A 289 24.98 5.72 -25.32
CA ASP A 289 24.91 4.84 -24.16
C ASP A 289 25.69 5.38 -22.94
N ASP A 290 26.92 5.89 -23.15
CA ASP A 290 27.75 6.47 -22.09
C ASP A 290 27.19 7.78 -21.51
N ASN A 291 26.26 8.43 -22.22
CA ASN A 291 25.65 9.71 -21.82
C ASN A 291 24.22 9.57 -21.33
N LEU A 292 23.68 8.35 -21.23
CA LEU A 292 22.33 8.09 -20.75
C LEU A 292 22.33 7.49 -19.34
N LEU A 293 21.51 8.06 -18.45
CA LEU A 293 21.04 7.43 -17.23
C LEU A 293 19.52 7.30 -17.29
N ILE A 294 19.00 6.14 -16.95
CA ILE A 294 17.57 5.84 -16.92
C ILE A 294 17.12 5.73 -15.47
N LEU A 295 16.29 6.66 -15.01
CA LEU A 295 15.64 6.55 -13.70
C LEU A 295 14.29 5.85 -13.88
N VAL A 296 14.13 4.66 -13.30
CA VAL A 296 13.07 3.73 -13.67
C VAL A 296 12.30 3.19 -12.48
N THR A 297 10.97 3.03 -12.65
CA THR A 297 10.11 2.37 -11.65
C THR A 297 10.27 0.86 -11.68
N GLY A 298 9.99 0.18 -10.56
CA GLY A 298 9.99 -1.28 -10.49
C GLY A 298 11.00 -1.85 -9.51
N SER A 299 11.37 -1.08 -8.47
CA SER A 299 12.37 -1.48 -7.48
C SER A 299 11.93 -2.68 -6.64
N GLN A 300 10.63 -2.98 -6.58
CA GLN A 300 10.07 -4.10 -5.83
C GLN A 300 9.62 -5.27 -6.74
N GLY A 301 10.01 -5.24 -8.01
CA GLY A 301 9.69 -6.32 -8.95
C GLY A 301 8.22 -6.34 -9.40
N GLU A 302 7.50 -5.23 -9.29
CA GLU A 302 6.09 -5.14 -9.66
C GLU A 302 5.90 -5.54 -11.15
N PRO A 303 5.02 -6.50 -11.46
CA PRO A 303 4.97 -7.15 -12.78
C PRO A 303 4.72 -6.21 -13.96
N ARG A 304 4.04 -5.07 -13.73
CA ARG A 304 3.71 -4.07 -14.76
C ARG A 304 4.60 -2.84 -14.71
N SER A 305 5.65 -2.86 -13.88
CA SER A 305 6.60 -1.76 -13.78
C SER A 305 7.46 -1.64 -15.03
N ALA A 306 8.08 -0.46 -15.21
CA ALA A 306 8.93 -0.23 -16.35
C ALA A 306 10.17 -1.15 -16.34
N LEU A 307 10.81 -1.33 -15.17
CA LEU A 307 11.99 -2.21 -15.06
C LEU A 307 11.65 -3.68 -15.34
N ALA A 308 10.51 -4.19 -14.86
CA ALA A 308 10.07 -5.55 -15.15
C ALA A 308 9.87 -5.77 -16.65
N ARG A 309 9.29 -4.77 -17.35
CA ARG A 309 9.13 -4.82 -18.82
C ARG A 309 10.46 -4.72 -19.56
N ILE A 310 11.39 -3.90 -19.10
CA ILE A 310 12.75 -3.81 -19.65
C ILE A 310 13.48 -5.15 -19.47
N ALA A 311 13.42 -5.73 -18.28
CA ALA A 311 14.02 -7.03 -17.99
C ALA A 311 13.45 -8.16 -18.84
N ALA A 312 12.14 -8.10 -19.17
CA ALA A 312 11.45 -9.05 -20.04
C ALA A 312 11.57 -8.72 -21.55
N ASP A 313 12.36 -7.70 -21.93
CA ASP A 313 12.50 -7.20 -23.31
C ASP A 313 11.19 -6.81 -23.98
N SER A 314 10.27 -6.30 -23.21
CA SER A 314 8.92 -5.91 -23.67
C SER A 314 8.61 -4.42 -23.51
N HIS A 315 9.60 -3.61 -23.12
CA HIS A 315 9.45 -2.15 -23.03
C HIS A 315 9.57 -1.53 -24.44
N PRO A 316 8.65 -0.63 -24.85
CA PRO A 316 8.60 -0.16 -26.24
C PRO A 316 9.80 0.70 -26.65
N HIS A 317 10.42 1.41 -25.72
CA HIS A 317 11.44 2.43 -26.03
C HIS A 317 12.82 2.12 -25.45
N ILE A 318 12.93 1.23 -24.47
CA ILE A 318 14.18 0.98 -23.73
C ILE A 318 14.46 -0.52 -23.69
N SER A 319 15.67 -0.88 -24.10
CA SER A 319 16.26 -2.22 -23.96
C SER A 319 17.62 -2.11 -23.27
N LEU A 320 17.92 -3.00 -22.34
CA LEU A 320 19.20 -3.12 -21.67
C LEU A 320 19.86 -4.46 -22.03
N GLY A 321 21.18 -4.49 -22.11
CA GLY A 321 21.94 -5.67 -22.48
C GLY A 321 23.38 -5.66 -21.98
N GLU A 322 24.25 -6.41 -22.66
CA GLU A 322 25.68 -6.49 -22.34
C GLU A 322 26.33 -5.12 -22.31
N GLY A 323 27.10 -4.82 -21.27
CA GLY A 323 27.74 -3.54 -21.03
C GLY A 323 26.92 -2.54 -20.23
N ASP A 324 25.62 -2.75 -20.06
CA ASP A 324 24.74 -1.88 -19.27
C ASP A 324 24.76 -2.27 -17.78
N THR A 325 24.44 -1.32 -16.91
CA THR A 325 24.38 -1.54 -15.46
C THR A 325 23.03 -1.10 -14.89
N VAL A 326 22.46 -1.92 -14.01
CA VAL A 326 21.27 -1.56 -13.21
C VAL A 326 21.63 -1.47 -11.74
N ILE A 327 21.32 -0.33 -11.12
CA ILE A 327 21.50 -0.08 -9.68
C ILE A 327 20.13 -0.15 -9.00
N PHE A 328 19.97 -1.10 -8.07
CA PHE A 328 18.79 -1.18 -7.20
C PHE A 328 19.00 -0.29 -5.98
N SER A 329 18.57 0.96 -6.08
CA SER A 329 18.69 1.98 -5.02
C SER A 329 17.49 1.92 -4.08
N SER A 330 17.17 0.73 -3.60
CA SER A 330 16.06 0.43 -2.71
C SER A 330 16.37 -0.78 -1.85
N ARG A 331 15.73 -0.86 -0.68
CA ARG A 331 15.71 -2.08 0.12
C ARG A 331 14.63 -3.03 -0.43
N VAL A 332 14.87 -4.31 -0.27
CA VAL A 332 13.85 -5.34 -0.52
C VAL A 332 12.79 -5.27 0.59
N ILE A 333 11.54 -5.04 0.21
CA ILE A 333 10.41 -5.15 1.13
C ILE A 333 10.12 -6.64 1.33
N PRO A 334 9.98 -7.14 2.59
CA PRO A 334 9.64 -8.53 2.86
C PRO A 334 8.41 -9.00 2.07
N GLY A 335 8.53 -10.15 1.41
CA GLY A 335 7.52 -10.70 0.51
C GLY A 335 7.74 -10.42 -0.98
N ASN A 336 8.62 -9.46 -1.34
CA ASN A 336 8.94 -9.13 -2.72
C ASN A 336 10.22 -9.80 -3.25
N GLU A 337 10.92 -10.57 -2.44
CA GLU A 337 12.22 -11.17 -2.75
C GLU A 337 12.18 -11.95 -4.07
N ARG A 338 11.13 -12.76 -4.25
CA ARG A 338 10.97 -13.59 -5.46
C ARG A 338 10.69 -12.76 -6.71
N ALA A 339 9.88 -11.72 -6.58
CA ALA A 339 9.56 -10.84 -7.70
C ALA A 339 10.79 -10.05 -8.15
N ILE A 340 11.52 -9.48 -7.19
CA ILE A 340 12.80 -8.77 -7.44
C ILE A 340 13.81 -9.74 -8.05
N GLY A 341 13.99 -10.94 -7.48
CA GLY A 341 14.90 -11.97 -8.00
C GLY A 341 14.60 -12.33 -9.45
N THR A 342 13.32 -12.46 -9.82
CA THR A 342 12.92 -12.71 -11.21
C THR A 342 13.36 -11.59 -12.15
N VAL A 343 13.20 -10.33 -11.76
CA VAL A 343 13.65 -9.18 -12.56
C VAL A 343 15.17 -9.17 -12.69
N GLN A 344 15.89 -9.41 -11.59
CA GLN A 344 17.35 -9.48 -11.56
C GLN A 344 17.88 -10.62 -12.45
N ASP A 345 17.31 -11.83 -12.36
CA ASP A 345 17.69 -12.97 -13.20
C ASP A 345 17.51 -12.68 -14.69
N ASN A 346 16.41 -12.05 -15.07
CA ASN A 346 16.15 -11.67 -16.45
C ASN A 346 17.17 -10.65 -16.97
N LEU A 347 17.56 -9.67 -16.17
CA LEU A 347 18.59 -8.70 -16.50
C LEU A 347 19.97 -9.36 -16.65
N VAL A 348 20.35 -10.23 -15.73
CA VAL A 348 21.63 -10.97 -15.77
C VAL A 348 21.71 -11.88 -17.00
N ARG A 349 20.63 -12.58 -17.37
CA ARG A 349 20.57 -13.38 -18.62
C ARG A 349 20.84 -12.57 -19.89
N ARG A 350 20.59 -11.27 -19.84
CA ARG A 350 20.85 -10.33 -20.93
C ARG A 350 22.25 -9.70 -20.87
N GLY A 351 23.09 -10.11 -19.93
CA GLY A 351 24.44 -9.59 -19.74
C GLY A 351 24.52 -8.27 -18.97
N VAL A 352 23.41 -7.83 -18.34
CA VAL A 352 23.36 -6.59 -17.55
C VAL A 352 24.05 -6.80 -16.21
N ARG A 353 24.90 -5.86 -15.82
CA ARG A 353 25.53 -5.84 -14.50
C ARG A 353 24.57 -5.30 -13.46
N LEU A 354 24.48 -5.97 -12.30
CA LEU A 354 23.65 -5.51 -11.18
C LEU A 354 24.51 -4.93 -10.06
N MET A 355 23.98 -3.90 -9.38
CA MET A 355 24.48 -3.34 -8.12
C MET A 355 23.33 -3.18 -7.16
N THR A 356 23.49 -3.63 -5.92
CA THR A 356 22.45 -3.66 -4.88
C THR A 356 22.95 -3.05 -3.57
N ASP A 357 22.07 -2.91 -2.60
CA ASP A 357 22.40 -2.49 -1.23
C ASP A 357 23.20 -3.54 -0.43
N ALA A 358 23.29 -4.77 -0.92
CA ALA A 358 24.18 -5.79 -0.37
C ALA A 358 25.66 -5.52 -0.65
N ASP A 359 25.97 -4.85 -1.78
CA ASP A 359 27.33 -4.65 -2.25
C ASP A 359 27.81 -3.20 -2.08
N HIS A 360 26.88 -2.25 -2.12
CA HIS A 360 27.17 -0.82 -2.16
C HIS A 360 26.18 -0.02 -1.32
N LEU A 361 26.63 1.12 -0.79
CA LEU A 361 25.75 2.05 -0.08
C LEU A 361 24.87 2.82 -1.10
N VAL A 362 23.84 2.16 -1.62
CA VAL A 362 22.90 2.74 -2.59
C VAL A 362 21.54 3.04 -1.99
N HIS A 363 21.31 2.66 -0.73
CA HIS A 363 20.05 2.89 -0.04
C HIS A 363 20.26 3.13 1.45
N VAL A 364 19.40 3.96 2.05
CA VAL A 364 19.18 4.12 3.50
C VAL A 364 17.68 4.15 3.75
N SER A 365 17.26 3.70 4.93
CA SER A 365 15.85 3.67 5.32
C SER A 365 15.29 5.06 5.56
N GLY A 366 13.98 5.22 5.35
CA GLY A 366 13.21 6.39 5.76
C GLY A 366 12.71 6.33 7.21
N HIS A 367 12.83 5.16 7.89
CA HIS A 367 12.28 4.90 9.21
C HIS A 367 13.38 4.83 10.27
N PRO A 368 13.08 5.16 11.56
CA PRO A 368 14.06 5.24 12.61
C PRO A 368 14.57 3.85 13.02
N ALA A 369 15.88 3.70 13.15
CA ALA A 369 16.50 2.56 13.81
C ALA A 369 16.48 2.76 15.36
N ARG A 370 16.96 1.75 16.11
CA ARG A 370 16.84 1.71 17.58
C ARG A 370 17.45 2.93 18.30
N ASP A 371 18.59 3.43 17.83
CA ASP A 371 19.23 4.58 18.49
C ASP A 371 18.47 5.88 18.27
N GLU A 372 17.82 6.02 17.11
CA GLU A 372 16.93 7.15 16.82
C GLU A 372 15.65 7.08 17.65
N LEU A 373 15.07 5.88 17.80
CA LEU A 373 13.94 5.65 18.70
C LEU A 373 14.32 5.98 20.16
N ARG A 374 15.46 5.48 20.67
CA ARG A 374 15.97 5.82 22.02
C ARG A 374 16.14 7.33 22.19
N LYS A 375 16.62 8.01 21.15
CA LYS A 375 16.76 9.48 21.17
C LYS A 375 15.40 10.15 21.24
N LEU A 376 14.41 9.70 20.44
CA LEU A 376 13.06 10.25 20.47
C LEU A 376 12.42 10.08 21.86
N TYR A 377 12.54 8.90 22.48
CA TYR A 377 12.02 8.67 23.84
C TYR A 377 12.65 9.61 24.87
N ARG A 378 13.96 9.88 24.77
CA ARG A 378 14.61 10.86 25.66
C ARG A 378 14.12 12.29 25.48
N LEU A 379 13.78 12.69 24.25
CA LEU A 379 13.24 14.01 23.94
C LEU A 379 11.80 14.15 24.42
N VAL A 380 10.94 13.18 24.10
CA VAL A 380 9.47 13.27 24.26
C VAL A 380 8.99 12.81 25.63
N LYS A 381 9.66 11.84 26.26
CA LYS A 381 9.33 11.28 27.59
C LYS A 381 7.83 10.90 27.75
N PRO A 382 7.22 10.16 26.82
CA PRO A 382 5.79 9.88 26.89
C PRO A 382 5.47 8.96 28.06
N ARG A 383 4.30 9.17 28.71
CA ARG A 383 3.81 8.26 29.74
C ARG A 383 3.46 6.88 29.15
N TYR A 384 2.75 6.86 28.03
CA TYR A 384 2.39 5.66 27.30
C TYR A 384 3.05 5.65 25.93
N ALA A 385 3.50 4.48 25.49
CA ALA A 385 4.02 4.25 24.14
C ALA A 385 3.11 3.26 23.42
N VAL A 386 2.62 3.63 22.25
CA VAL A 386 1.77 2.80 21.38
C VAL A 386 2.51 2.57 20.08
N PRO A 387 3.24 1.44 19.96
CA PRO A 387 3.87 1.04 18.71
C PRO A 387 2.83 0.78 17.62
N VAL A 388 3.00 1.39 16.44
CA VAL A 388 2.18 1.19 15.24
C VAL A 388 3.10 1.03 14.02
N HIS A 389 2.55 0.85 12.83
CA HIS A 389 3.29 0.75 11.57
C HIS A 389 4.37 -0.33 11.61
N GLY A 390 3.95 -1.57 11.91
CA GLY A 390 4.85 -2.71 12.04
C GLY A 390 4.10 -4.01 12.23
N GLU A 391 4.71 -5.11 11.80
CA GLU A 391 4.25 -6.45 12.14
C GLU A 391 4.46 -6.72 13.64
N TRP A 392 3.81 -7.71 14.20
CA TRP A 392 3.86 -8.03 15.63
C TRP A 392 5.28 -8.11 16.22
N ARG A 393 6.25 -8.65 15.45
CA ARG A 393 7.66 -8.70 15.85
C ARG A 393 8.29 -7.32 16.00
N HIS A 394 7.94 -6.36 15.13
CA HIS A 394 8.41 -4.99 15.19
C HIS A 394 7.78 -4.25 16.39
N LEU A 395 6.46 -4.40 16.58
CA LEU A 395 5.74 -3.81 17.70
C LEU A 395 6.27 -4.31 19.05
N SER A 396 6.55 -5.63 19.16
CA SER A 396 7.10 -6.24 20.38
C SER A 396 8.52 -5.73 20.68
N ALA A 397 9.38 -5.61 19.67
CA ALA A 397 10.73 -5.07 19.83
C ALA A 397 10.70 -3.60 20.25
N HIS A 398 9.76 -2.81 19.67
CA HIS A 398 9.56 -1.42 20.03
C HIS A 398 9.03 -1.27 21.45
N ALA A 399 8.07 -2.10 21.86
CA ALA A 399 7.52 -2.11 23.22
C ALA A 399 8.61 -2.35 24.28
N ALA A 400 9.53 -3.29 24.03
CA ALA A 400 10.67 -3.53 24.90
C ALA A 400 11.57 -2.29 25.03
N LEU A 401 11.86 -1.63 23.89
CA LEU A 401 12.66 -0.39 23.89
C LEU A 401 11.93 0.74 24.63
N ALA A 402 10.61 0.87 24.46
CA ALA A 402 9.80 1.87 25.17
C ALA A 402 9.85 1.66 26.70
N GLN A 403 9.78 0.39 27.13
CA GLN A 403 9.89 0.04 28.54
C GLN A 403 11.29 0.34 29.10
N GLU A 404 12.36 0.04 28.36
CA GLU A 404 13.73 0.43 28.70
C GLU A 404 13.86 1.95 28.87
N ALA A 405 13.14 2.73 28.07
CA ALA A 405 13.12 4.19 28.13
C ALA A 405 12.22 4.77 29.23
N GLY A 406 11.54 3.92 30.03
CA GLY A 406 10.69 4.33 31.14
C GLY A 406 9.23 4.64 30.79
N SER A 407 8.80 4.40 29.55
CA SER A 407 7.41 4.52 29.12
C SER A 407 6.65 3.21 29.36
N THR A 408 5.33 3.30 29.57
CA THR A 408 4.47 2.10 29.62
C THR A 408 4.05 1.72 28.20
N PRO A 409 4.52 0.58 27.63
CA PRO A 409 4.12 0.17 26.30
C PRO A 409 2.71 -0.41 26.32
N LEU A 410 1.94 -0.12 25.26
CA LEU A 410 0.61 -0.63 24.99
C LEU A 410 0.60 -1.20 23.57
N LEU A 411 0.56 -2.53 23.48
CA LEU A 411 0.46 -3.25 22.22
C LEU A 411 -1.00 -3.41 21.83
N LEU A 412 -1.33 -3.11 20.60
CA LEU A 412 -2.69 -3.14 20.05
C LEU A 412 -2.72 -3.99 18.79
N GLU A 413 -3.92 -4.46 18.48
CA GLU A 413 -4.31 -4.94 17.14
C GLU A 413 -5.22 -3.91 16.46
N ASP A 414 -5.34 -3.98 15.14
CA ASP A 414 -6.34 -3.19 14.43
C ASP A 414 -7.73 -3.48 14.97
N GLY A 415 -8.47 -2.43 15.29
CA GLY A 415 -9.79 -2.51 15.90
C GLY A 415 -9.83 -2.31 17.42
N ASP A 416 -8.72 -2.42 18.13
CA ASP A 416 -8.68 -2.18 19.56
C ASP A 416 -9.00 -0.72 19.90
N ILE A 417 -9.95 -0.48 20.78
CA ILE A 417 -10.29 0.85 21.29
C ILE A 417 -9.54 1.07 22.61
N LEU A 418 -8.40 1.75 22.51
CA LEU A 418 -7.58 2.13 23.65
C LEU A 418 -8.09 3.43 24.26
N GLN A 419 -8.67 3.39 25.45
CA GLN A 419 -8.92 4.60 26.25
C GLN A 419 -7.61 5.08 26.86
N LEU A 420 -7.20 6.34 26.56
CA LEU A 420 -6.00 6.96 27.10
C LEU A 420 -6.29 7.79 28.35
N ALA A 421 -7.49 8.38 28.41
CA ALA A 421 -8.01 9.16 29.54
C ALA A 421 -9.55 9.08 29.57
N PRO A 422 -10.20 9.25 30.74
CA PRO A 422 -9.59 9.41 32.06
C PRO A 422 -9.03 8.11 32.64
N GLY A 423 -8.19 8.23 33.66
CA GLY A 423 -7.67 7.09 34.41
C GLY A 423 -6.40 6.46 33.82
N ARG A 424 -6.28 5.14 33.97
CA ARG A 424 -5.18 4.36 33.39
C ARG A 424 -5.56 3.97 31.96
N ALA A 425 -4.57 4.03 31.06
CA ALA A 425 -4.79 3.61 29.68
C ALA A 425 -5.02 2.09 29.61
N GLU A 426 -6.12 1.68 28.97
CA GLU A 426 -6.50 0.29 28.78
C GLU A 426 -7.37 0.11 27.52
N VAL A 427 -7.34 -1.07 26.92
CA VAL A 427 -8.26 -1.46 25.86
C VAL A 427 -9.63 -1.70 26.48
N ILE A 428 -10.62 -0.90 26.10
CA ILE A 428 -11.96 -0.92 26.67
C ILE A 428 -13.00 -1.62 25.81
N ASP A 429 -12.71 -1.80 24.52
CA ASP A 429 -13.63 -2.34 23.54
C ASP A 429 -12.91 -2.64 22.23
N SER A 430 -13.64 -3.17 21.24
CA SER A 430 -13.14 -3.37 19.88
C SER A 430 -14.13 -2.88 18.82
N ALA A 431 -13.60 -2.34 17.73
CA ALA A 431 -14.35 -1.98 16.53
C ALA A 431 -14.25 -3.12 15.49
N PRO A 432 -15.28 -3.33 14.66
CA PRO A 432 -15.14 -4.22 13.51
C PRO A 432 -14.09 -3.65 12.54
N VAL A 433 -13.16 -4.51 12.14
CA VAL A 433 -12.14 -4.20 11.14
C VAL A 433 -12.26 -5.14 9.96
N GLY A 434 -11.77 -4.71 8.82
CA GLY A 434 -11.76 -5.47 7.59
C GLY A 434 -10.84 -4.86 6.55
N ARG A 435 -10.74 -5.53 5.41
CA ARG A 435 -9.95 -5.03 4.27
C ARG A 435 -10.83 -4.97 3.04
N LEU A 436 -10.76 -3.84 2.34
CA LEU A 436 -11.37 -3.64 1.03
C LEU A 436 -10.28 -3.75 -0.05
N VAL A 437 -10.62 -4.43 -1.12
CA VAL A 437 -9.75 -4.62 -2.29
C VAL A 437 -10.26 -3.76 -3.43
N LEU A 438 -9.35 -3.09 -4.13
CA LEU A 438 -9.65 -2.40 -5.36
C LEU A 438 -9.68 -3.41 -6.52
N ASP A 439 -10.87 -3.80 -6.93
CA ASP A 439 -11.11 -4.71 -8.05
C ASP A 439 -11.61 -3.92 -9.27
N GLY A 440 -10.67 -3.56 -10.15
CA GLY A 440 -10.92 -2.60 -11.22
C GLY A 440 -11.24 -1.22 -10.67
N THR A 441 -12.50 -0.79 -10.75
CA THR A 441 -12.98 0.50 -10.21
C THR A 441 -13.89 0.33 -8.98
N ARG A 442 -14.01 -0.90 -8.46
CA ARG A 442 -14.92 -1.24 -7.36
C ARG A 442 -14.16 -1.64 -6.11
N LEU A 443 -14.66 -1.23 -4.96
CA LEU A 443 -14.21 -1.74 -3.68
C LEU A 443 -15.03 -2.99 -3.32
N VAL A 444 -14.35 -4.09 -3.03
CA VAL A 444 -14.96 -5.35 -2.60
C VAL A 444 -14.28 -5.85 -1.32
N PRO A 445 -15.02 -6.45 -0.37
CA PRO A 445 -14.40 -7.01 0.82
C PRO A 445 -13.43 -8.15 0.47
N LEU A 446 -12.25 -8.19 1.09
CA LEU A 446 -11.23 -9.23 0.88
C LEU A 446 -11.77 -10.64 1.19
N THR A 447 -12.61 -10.75 2.23
CA THR A 447 -13.29 -11.99 2.61
C THR A 447 -14.58 -12.25 1.84
N GLY A 448 -14.91 -11.38 0.88
CA GLY A 448 -16.15 -11.43 0.11
C GLY A 448 -16.23 -12.61 -0.84
N ARG A 449 -17.48 -12.92 -1.26
CA ARG A 449 -17.76 -14.04 -2.19
C ARG A 449 -17.03 -13.90 -3.53
N VAL A 450 -16.83 -12.70 -4.04
CA VAL A 450 -16.18 -12.43 -5.33
C VAL A 450 -14.73 -12.93 -5.31
N LEU A 451 -13.93 -12.50 -4.35
CA LEU A 451 -12.53 -12.91 -4.24
C LEU A 451 -12.39 -14.39 -3.82
N SER A 452 -13.26 -14.88 -2.94
CA SER A 452 -13.32 -16.29 -2.58
C SER A 452 -13.62 -17.19 -3.81
N ALA A 453 -14.55 -16.76 -4.67
CA ALA A 453 -14.83 -17.48 -5.91
C ALA A 453 -13.62 -17.44 -6.86
N ARG A 454 -12.97 -16.27 -7.03
CA ARG A 454 -11.78 -16.10 -7.88
C ARG A 454 -10.62 -17.01 -7.43
N ARG A 455 -10.33 -17.06 -6.11
CA ARG A 455 -9.33 -18.00 -5.54
C ARG A 455 -9.69 -19.45 -5.82
N ARG A 456 -10.96 -19.83 -5.67
CA ARG A 456 -11.41 -21.19 -5.98
C ARG A 456 -11.25 -21.53 -7.46
N MET A 457 -11.56 -20.59 -8.36
CA MET A 457 -11.37 -20.77 -9.81
C MET A 457 -9.89 -20.98 -10.17
N LEU A 458 -8.99 -20.22 -9.55
CA LEU A 458 -7.54 -20.31 -9.80
C LEU A 458 -7.01 -21.74 -9.56
N PHE A 459 -7.42 -22.38 -8.48
CA PHE A 459 -6.90 -23.70 -8.09
C PHE A 459 -7.74 -24.87 -8.64
N ASN A 460 -9.04 -24.67 -8.84
CA ASN A 460 -9.98 -25.76 -9.14
C ASN A 460 -10.65 -25.64 -10.51
N GLY A 461 -10.46 -24.53 -11.22
CA GLY A 461 -11.20 -24.27 -12.46
C GLY A 461 -12.68 -23.95 -12.23
N VAL A 462 -13.40 -23.79 -13.31
CA VAL A 462 -14.85 -23.54 -13.34
C VAL A 462 -15.52 -24.45 -14.34
N VAL A 463 -16.76 -24.85 -14.05
CA VAL A 463 -17.60 -25.62 -14.99
C VAL A 463 -18.95 -24.93 -15.08
N VAL A 464 -19.34 -24.60 -16.29
CA VAL A 464 -20.64 -24.03 -16.61
C VAL A 464 -21.40 -24.97 -17.53
N ALA A 465 -22.64 -25.32 -17.17
CA ALA A 465 -23.55 -26.03 -18.03
C ALA A 465 -24.72 -25.14 -18.46
N SER A 466 -25.03 -25.13 -19.74
CA SER A 466 -26.23 -24.50 -20.29
C SER A 466 -27.22 -25.56 -20.70
N VAL A 467 -28.44 -25.46 -20.17
CA VAL A 467 -29.49 -26.49 -20.30
C VAL A 467 -30.78 -25.84 -20.77
N ALA A 468 -31.34 -26.31 -21.89
CA ALA A 468 -32.68 -25.95 -22.33
C ALA A 468 -33.68 -27.03 -21.89
N VAL A 469 -34.81 -26.62 -21.31
CA VAL A 469 -35.89 -27.52 -20.86
C VAL A 469 -37.26 -26.99 -21.27
N ASP A 470 -38.23 -27.91 -21.49
CA ASP A 470 -39.63 -27.54 -21.72
C ASP A 470 -40.36 -27.17 -20.40
N GLU A 471 -41.64 -26.81 -20.49
CA GLU A 471 -42.47 -26.48 -19.32
C GLU A 471 -42.57 -27.63 -18.30
N ALA A 472 -42.40 -28.88 -18.72
CA ALA A 472 -42.38 -30.05 -17.85
C ALA A 472 -40.98 -30.31 -17.26
N GLY A 473 -39.97 -29.49 -17.58
CA GLY A 473 -38.57 -29.63 -17.16
C GLY A 473 -37.84 -30.78 -17.87
N ARG A 474 -38.30 -31.22 -19.03
CA ARG A 474 -37.60 -32.20 -19.85
C ARG A 474 -36.60 -31.52 -20.78
N LEU A 475 -35.43 -32.14 -20.95
CA LEU A 475 -34.36 -31.60 -21.79
C LEU A 475 -34.83 -31.36 -23.25
N ARG A 476 -34.45 -30.23 -23.80
CA ARG A 476 -34.58 -29.85 -25.20
C ARG A 476 -33.19 -29.67 -25.82
N GLY A 477 -32.67 -30.74 -26.39
CA GLY A 477 -31.30 -30.82 -26.92
C GLY A 477 -30.27 -31.27 -25.89
N SER A 478 -29.02 -31.37 -26.33
CA SER A 478 -27.89 -31.74 -25.47
C SER A 478 -27.39 -30.55 -24.66
N PRO A 479 -27.10 -30.73 -23.35
CA PRO A 479 -26.44 -29.70 -22.57
C PRO A 479 -25.09 -29.28 -23.16
N ARG A 480 -24.76 -28.00 -23.11
CA ARG A 480 -23.40 -27.52 -23.43
C ARG A 480 -22.60 -27.34 -22.17
N ILE A 481 -21.39 -27.91 -22.16
CA ILE A 481 -20.46 -27.80 -21.04
C ILE A 481 -19.29 -26.92 -21.48
N SER A 482 -18.87 -26.00 -20.57
CA SER A 482 -17.63 -25.25 -20.67
C SER A 482 -16.88 -25.42 -19.35
N ALA A 483 -15.63 -25.86 -19.42
CA ALA A 483 -14.84 -26.20 -18.24
C ALA A 483 -13.46 -25.53 -18.24
N PRO A 484 -13.38 -24.18 -18.31
CA PRO A 484 -12.10 -23.45 -18.34
C PRO A 484 -11.25 -23.74 -17.10
N GLY A 485 -9.95 -23.97 -17.34
CA GLY A 485 -8.99 -24.34 -16.29
C GLY A 485 -9.07 -25.81 -15.84
N LEU A 486 -9.86 -26.64 -16.54
CA LEU A 486 -9.95 -28.09 -16.35
C LEU A 486 -9.71 -28.85 -17.65
N PHE A 487 -10.41 -28.47 -18.72
CA PHE A 487 -10.34 -29.11 -20.04
C PHE A 487 -10.24 -28.01 -21.11
N GLU A 488 -9.58 -28.34 -22.21
CA GLU A 488 -9.62 -27.53 -23.44
C GLU A 488 -11.03 -27.54 -24.04
N ALA A 489 -11.33 -26.56 -24.90
CA ALA A 489 -12.68 -26.43 -25.48
C ALA A 489 -13.11 -27.65 -26.30
N GLU A 490 -12.16 -28.26 -27.01
CA GLU A 490 -12.35 -29.42 -27.91
C GLU A 490 -12.09 -30.78 -27.23
N ASP A 491 -11.83 -30.77 -25.89
CA ASP A 491 -11.57 -32.03 -25.16
C ASP A 491 -12.83 -32.92 -25.16
N PRO A 492 -12.72 -34.21 -25.60
CA PRO A 492 -13.83 -35.16 -25.63
C PRO A 492 -14.50 -35.39 -24.27
N GLU A 493 -13.82 -35.08 -23.16
CA GLU A 493 -14.40 -35.16 -21.82
C GLU A 493 -15.57 -34.19 -21.62
N ASN A 494 -15.58 -33.04 -22.30
CA ASN A 494 -16.72 -32.12 -22.26
C ASN A 494 -18.01 -32.78 -22.75
N ASP A 495 -17.94 -33.55 -23.85
CA ASP A 495 -19.09 -34.28 -24.41
C ASP A 495 -19.51 -35.48 -23.53
N ARG A 496 -18.55 -36.19 -22.94
CA ARG A 496 -18.81 -37.27 -21.99
C ARG A 496 -19.52 -36.77 -20.74
N ILE A 497 -19.06 -35.63 -20.19
CA ILE A 497 -19.69 -34.96 -19.05
C ILE A 497 -21.09 -34.49 -19.42
N ALA A 498 -21.28 -33.94 -20.63
CA ALA A 498 -22.59 -33.51 -21.10
C ALA A 498 -23.58 -34.66 -21.18
N GLY A 499 -23.14 -35.83 -21.69
CA GLY A 499 -23.95 -37.06 -21.77
C GLY A 499 -24.37 -37.59 -20.40
N GLU A 500 -23.41 -37.72 -19.45
CA GLU A 500 -23.73 -38.17 -18.09
C GLU A 500 -24.62 -37.16 -17.33
N PHE A 501 -24.39 -35.88 -17.56
CA PHE A 501 -25.18 -34.82 -16.96
C PHE A 501 -26.62 -34.84 -17.52
N ALA A 502 -26.79 -35.02 -18.83
CA ALA A 502 -28.09 -35.16 -19.45
C ALA A 502 -28.88 -36.37 -18.92
N ALA A 503 -28.23 -37.54 -18.80
CA ALA A 503 -28.84 -38.73 -18.21
C ALA A 503 -29.32 -38.48 -16.77
N ALA A 504 -28.46 -37.87 -15.93
CA ALA A 504 -28.79 -37.56 -14.56
C ALA A 504 -29.97 -36.56 -14.39
N LEU A 505 -30.15 -35.64 -15.35
CA LEU A 505 -31.31 -34.75 -15.38
C LEU A 505 -32.58 -35.46 -15.84
N GLY A 506 -32.46 -36.40 -16.77
CA GLY A 506 -33.57 -37.22 -17.22
C GLY A 506 -34.17 -38.09 -16.13
N ASP A 507 -33.34 -38.56 -15.18
CA ASP A 507 -33.73 -39.44 -14.07
C ASP A 507 -34.38 -38.68 -12.91
N LEU A 508 -34.42 -37.32 -12.92
CA LEU A 508 -35.02 -36.54 -11.86
C LEU A 508 -36.55 -36.73 -11.76
N PRO A 509 -37.15 -36.80 -10.57
CA PRO A 509 -38.60 -36.84 -10.40
C PRO A 509 -39.32 -35.65 -11.03
N ALA A 510 -40.52 -35.87 -11.59
CA ALA A 510 -41.30 -34.82 -12.24
C ALA A 510 -41.57 -33.58 -11.37
N PRO A 511 -41.83 -33.67 -10.05
CA PRO A 511 -41.98 -32.49 -9.19
C PRO A 511 -40.74 -31.62 -9.17
N LEU A 512 -39.51 -32.19 -9.07
CA LEU A 512 -38.27 -31.44 -9.07
C LEU A 512 -37.98 -30.76 -10.41
N ARG A 513 -38.39 -31.37 -11.53
CA ARG A 513 -38.19 -30.82 -12.86
C ARG A 513 -39.06 -29.59 -13.16
N ARG A 514 -40.21 -29.45 -12.48
CA ARG A 514 -41.15 -28.32 -12.68
C ARG A 514 -40.77 -27.08 -11.85
N ASP A 515 -39.98 -27.24 -10.80
CA ASP A 515 -39.48 -26.16 -9.98
C ASP A 515 -38.08 -25.77 -10.44
N ASP A 516 -37.89 -24.52 -10.88
CA ASP A 516 -36.63 -24.02 -11.45
C ASP A 516 -35.50 -24.03 -10.43
N ALA A 517 -35.79 -23.67 -9.19
CA ALA A 517 -34.78 -23.63 -8.14
C ALA A 517 -34.30 -25.04 -7.77
N ALA A 518 -35.27 -25.96 -7.57
CA ALA A 518 -34.99 -27.37 -7.28
C ALA A 518 -34.24 -28.05 -8.44
N LEU A 519 -34.66 -27.80 -9.69
CA LEU A 519 -34.01 -28.32 -10.88
C LEU A 519 -32.57 -27.79 -11.02
N ALA A 520 -32.35 -26.50 -10.82
CA ALA A 520 -31.01 -25.89 -10.87
C ALA A 520 -30.09 -26.46 -9.79
N ASP A 521 -30.60 -26.68 -8.56
CA ASP A 521 -29.82 -27.29 -7.48
C ASP A 521 -29.47 -28.75 -7.75
N ALA A 522 -30.43 -29.53 -8.23
CA ALA A 522 -30.22 -30.91 -8.63
C ALA A 522 -29.22 -31.01 -9.81
N ALA A 523 -29.33 -30.12 -10.79
CA ALA A 523 -28.41 -30.01 -11.91
C ALA A 523 -26.98 -29.66 -11.42
N ARG A 524 -26.80 -28.67 -10.57
CA ARG A 524 -25.49 -28.37 -9.97
C ARG A 524 -24.89 -29.57 -9.25
N ALA A 525 -25.71 -30.31 -8.49
CA ALA A 525 -25.26 -31.51 -7.79
C ALA A 525 -24.87 -32.64 -8.76
N ALA A 526 -25.63 -32.84 -9.83
CA ALA A 526 -25.33 -33.84 -10.88
C ALA A 526 -24.03 -33.50 -11.60
N LEU A 527 -23.85 -32.26 -12.01
CA LEU A 527 -22.63 -31.78 -12.67
C LEU A 527 -21.38 -31.93 -11.78
N ARG A 528 -21.48 -31.58 -10.48
CA ARG A 528 -20.40 -31.83 -9.53
C ARG A 528 -20.01 -33.30 -9.43
N ARG A 529 -20.97 -34.21 -9.43
CA ARG A 529 -20.70 -35.67 -9.41
C ARG A 529 -20.01 -36.15 -10.69
N ALA A 530 -20.46 -35.69 -11.85
CA ALA A 530 -19.88 -36.07 -13.15
C ALA A 530 -18.42 -35.62 -13.27
N ILE A 531 -18.12 -34.39 -12.82
CA ILE A 531 -16.75 -33.83 -12.79
C ILE A 531 -15.89 -34.53 -11.73
N GLY A 532 -16.40 -34.69 -10.50
CA GLY A 532 -15.65 -35.27 -9.38
C GLY A 532 -15.13 -36.68 -9.63
N ARG A 533 -15.77 -37.44 -10.54
CA ARG A 533 -15.30 -38.77 -10.97
C ARG A 533 -14.10 -38.72 -11.93
N ARG A 534 -13.84 -37.57 -12.56
CA ARG A 534 -12.80 -37.41 -13.58
C ARG A 534 -11.58 -36.65 -13.09
N VAL A 535 -11.82 -35.61 -12.32
CA VAL A 535 -10.76 -34.75 -11.79
C VAL A 535 -10.88 -34.67 -10.27
N GLN A 536 -9.76 -34.87 -9.57
CA GLN A 536 -9.71 -34.78 -8.12
C GLN A 536 -9.66 -33.29 -7.68
N LYS A 537 -10.53 -32.44 -8.28
CA LYS A 537 -10.67 -31.02 -7.97
C LYS A 537 -12.12 -30.69 -7.63
N ARG A 538 -12.33 -29.54 -6.98
CA ARG A 538 -13.67 -29.05 -6.60
C ARG A 538 -13.96 -27.71 -7.32
N PRO A 539 -14.22 -27.74 -8.64
CA PRO A 539 -14.44 -26.53 -9.42
C PRO A 539 -15.65 -25.75 -8.93
N LEU A 540 -15.67 -24.47 -9.27
CA LEU A 540 -16.88 -23.69 -9.18
C LEU A 540 -17.84 -24.22 -10.25
N VAL A 541 -19.06 -24.59 -9.85
CA VAL A 541 -20.07 -25.15 -10.76
C VAL A 541 -21.25 -24.20 -10.85
N ASP A 542 -21.60 -23.83 -12.07
CA ASP A 542 -22.81 -23.07 -12.37
C ASP A 542 -23.66 -23.73 -13.46
N VAL A 543 -24.98 -23.52 -13.41
CA VAL A 543 -25.92 -24.08 -14.37
C VAL A 543 -26.88 -23.01 -14.83
N HIS A 544 -26.85 -22.71 -16.11
CA HIS A 544 -27.81 -21.86 -16.78
C HIS A 544 -29.01 -22.70 -17.24
N LEU A 545 -30.16 -22.49 -16.63
CA LEU A 545 -31.40 -23.14 -16.97
C LEU A 545 -32.26 -22.21 -17.84
N LEU A 546 -32.63 -22.67 -19.02
CA LEU A 546 -33.47 -21.94 -19.98
C LEU A 546 -34.75 -22.75 -20.24
N ARG A 547 -35.93 -22.17 -19.94
CA ARG A 547 -37.23 -22.75 -20.36
C ARG A 547 -37.57 -22.30 -21.76
N VAL A 548 -37.90 -23.25 -22.64
CA VAL A 548 -38.21 -23.03 -24.07
C VAL A 548 -39.47 -23.77 -24.46
#